data_e7bf966c7acc1d7b026d330a6e3b6503
#
_entry.id   e7bf966c7acc1d7b026d330a6e3b6503
#
_cell.length_a   1.000
_cell.length_b   1.000
_cell.length_c   1.000
_cell.angle_alpha   90.00
_cell.angle_beta   90.00
_cell.angle_gamma   90.00
#
_symmetry.space_group_name_H-M   'P 1'
#
loop_
_entity.id
_entity.type
_entity.pdbx_description
1 polymer ?
#
loop_
_entity_poly.entity_id
_entity_poly.type
_entity_poly.pdbx_seq_one_letter_code
_entity_poly.pdbx_strand_id
1 'polypeptide(L)'
;NTPRTSIIKIYDIKNKKSYDVTEPIHSDFSPVFSDDGKYLSFLSKRTFNPVYDSIQFDLNFTQSEKPFLVCLDSKTDSPFIKDPHPEKKEEKNNKKKKSKKISVTIDFKNIKNRIVRIPIRESLLDNSSAFYDNKIFYMKWPFSGSREDGWYDLSMGPSCSVYFYDLVKLEEQLFISHVSDFKLDTANGKIIILVGENVRVLDAKIIPSKDIHSKNKFNMDSGLIDLSRIKVDIDINQEWKQMFNEAWRLQKEYFWVSNMSGIDWNKIHSRYFKLVDRVGTRGEFSDLIWEM
;
A
#
# COMPACT_ATOMS: atom_id res chain seq x y z
N ASN A 1 8.19 25.36 3.77
CA ASN A 1 7.40 24.13 3.56
C ASN A 1 7.05 24.02 2.09
N THR A 2 7.87 23.32 1.31
CA THR A 2 7.51 22.93 -0.06
C THR A 2 6.34 21.94 0.03
N PRO A 3 5.26 22.13 -0.74
CA PRO A 3 4.18 21.15 -0.79
C PRO A 3 4.79 19.79 -1.16
N ARG A 4 4.46 18.74 -0.42
CA ARG A 4 4.90 17.37 -0.72
C ARG A 4 4.15 16.89 -1.96
N THR A 5 4.68 17.22 -3.13
CA THR A 5 4.20 16.65 -4.40
C THR A 5 4.96 15.37 -4.70
N SER A 6 4.28 14.39 -5.24
CA SER A 6 4.89 13.15 -5.74
C SER A 6 4.37 12.85 -7.14
N ILE A 7 5.21 12.24 -7.98
CA ILE A 7 4.87 11.90 -9.36
C ILE A 7 5.04 10.41 -9.59
N ILE A 8 4.24 9.88 -10.51
CA ILE A 8 4.40 8.51 -10.99
C ILE A 8 5.39 8.50 -12.14
N LYS A 9 6.38 7.60 -12.04
CA LYS A 9 7.37 7.35 -13.09
C LYS A 9 7.34 5.90 -13.51
N ILE A 10 7.60 5.65 -14.79
CA ILE A 10 7.83 4.31 -15.34
C ILE A 10 9.28 4.21 -15.75
N TYR A 11 9.97 3.18 -15.26
CA TYR A 11 11.35 2.89 -15.66
C TYR A 11 11.36 1.77 -16.70
N ASP A 12 11.89 2.08 -17.88
CA ASP A 12 12.13 1.11 -18.93
C ASP A 12 13.48 0.41 -18.69
N ILE A 13 13.41 -0.85 -18.26
CA ILE A 13 14.59 -1.65 -17.91
C ILE A 13 15.47 -1.91 -19.14
N LYS A 14 14.86 -2.11 -20.32
CA LYS A 14 15.58 -2.42 -21.56
C LYS A 14 16.39 -1.21 -22.04
N ASN A 15 15.78 -0.03 -22.05
CA ASN A 15 16.41 1.20 -22.53
C ASN A 15 17.08 1.99 -21.38
N LYS A 16 17.00 1.50 -20.14
CA LYS A 16 17.55 2.15 -18.93
C LYS A 16 17.11 3.62 -18.79
N LYS A 17 15.85 3.90 -19.10
CA LYS A 17 15.30 5.25 -19.12
C LYS A 17 14.05 5.37 -18.27
N SER A 18 13.95 6.48 -17.53
CA SER A 18 12.77 6.83 -16.73
C SER A 18 11.89 7.83 -17.49
N TYR A 19 10.57 7.64 -17.41
CA TYR A 19 9.57 8.51 -18.03
C TYR A 19 8.57 8.97 -16.97
N ASP A 20 8.25 10.27 -16.99
CA ASP A 20 7.24 10.86 -16.12
C ASP A 20 5.85 10.59 -16.68
N VAL A 21 5.01 9.92 -15.88
CA VAL A 21 3.61 9.62 -16.21
C VAL A 21 2.70 10.75 -15.76
N THR A 22 2.99 11.36 -14.61
CA THR A 22 2.22 12.48 -14.07
C THR A 22 3.09 13.72 -13.91
N GLU A 23 2.49 14.86 -13.55
CA GLU A 23 3.17 16.13 -13.35
C GLU A 23 3.35 16.45 -11.85
N PRO A 24 4.39 17.21 -11.45
CA PRO A 24 4.66 17.52 -10.04
C PRO A 24 3.73 18.61 -9.49
N ILE A 25 2.43 18.51 -9.79
CA ILE A 25 1.41 19.45 -9.35
C ILE A 25 0.62 18.87 -8.17
N HIS A 26 0.43 17.56 -8.18
CA HIS A 26 -0.36 16.83 -7.19
C HIS A 26 0.51 15.83 -6.41
N SER A 27 -0.06 15.19 -5.41
CA SER A 27 0.56 14.04 -4.74
C SER A 27 -0.05 12.76 -5.32
N ASP A 28 0.72 12.08 -6.19
CA ASP A 28 0.35 10.84 -6.86
C ASP A 28 1.15 9.69 -6.26
N PHE A 29 0.49 8.59 -5.90
CA PHE A 29 1.10 7.47 -5.15
C PHE A 29 0.46 6.13 -5.47
N SER A 30 1.04 5.04 -4.97
CA SER A 30 0.56 3.65 -5.10
C SER A 30 0.23 3.22 -6.54
N PRO A 31 1.20 3.30 -7.50
CA PRO A 31 0.97 2.87 -8.87
C PRO A 31 0.92 1.34 -8.97
N VAL A 32 -0.06 0.83 -9.74
CA VAL A 32 -0.22 -0.61 -10.01
C VAL A 32 -0.63 -0.85 -11.46
N PHE A 33 0.08 -1.74 -12.16
CA PHE A 33 -0.29 -2.15 -13.50
C PHE A 33 -1.50 -3.09 -13.51
N SER A 34 -2.33 -2.97 -14.55
CA SER A 34 -3.39 -3.94 -14.81
C SER A 34 -2.83 -5.29 -15.25
N ASP A 35 -3.56 -6.37 -14.95
CA ASP A 35 -3.15 -7.73 -15.31
C ASP A 35 -2.99 -7.93 -16.82
N ASP A 36 -3.77 -7.19 -17.63
CA ASP A 36 -3.73 -7.26 -19.09
C ASP A 36 -2.71 -6.29 -19.72
N GLY A 37 -2.03 -5.48 -18.88
CA GLY A 37 -1.01 -4.53 -19.32
C GLY A 37 -1.51 -3.33 -20.10
N LYS A 38 -2.82 -3.03 -20.08
CA LYS A 38 -3.41 -1.89 -20.78
C LYS A 38 -3.43 -0.62 -19.96
N TYR A 39 -3.49 -0.74 -18.63
CA TYR A 39 -3.69 0.36 -17.72
C TYR A 39 -2.64 0.38 -16.62
N LEU A 40 -2.40 1.57 -16.09
CA LEU A 40 -1.73 1.81 -14.82
C LEU A 40 -2.72 2.54 -13.92
N SER A 41 -3.08 1.97 -12.78
CA SER A 41 -3.86 2.69 -11.77
C SER A 41 -2.93 3.34 -10.75
N PHE A 42 -3.35 4.43 -10.15
CA PHE A 42 -2.66 5.12 -9.05
C PHE A 42 -3.65 5.92 -8.22
N LEU A 43 -3.28 6.23 -7.00
CA LEU A 43 -4.05 7.09 -6.10
C LEU A 43 -3.52 8.52 -6.19
N SER A 44 -4.38 9.51 -6.04
CA SER A 44 -3.99 10.91 -6.18
C SER A 44 -4.81 11.86 -5.32
N LYS A 45 -4.12 12.86 -4.74
CA LYS A 45 -4.67 14.01 -4.02
C LYS A 45 -4.86 15.19 -4.98
N ARG A 46 -5.71 15.03 -5.99
CA ARG A 46 -5.97 16.10 -6.99
C ARG A 46 -7.42 16.53 -7.08
N THR A 47 -8.21 16.18 -6.08
CA THR A 47 -9.61 16.59 -6.02
C THR A 47 -9.79 17.67 -4.97
N PHE A 48 -10.34 18.79 -5.39
CA PHE A 48 -10.65 19.93 -4.52
C PHE A 48 -12.16 19.98 -4.36
N ASN A 49 -12.67 19.46 -3.25
CA ASN A 49 -14.06 19.54 -2.85
C ASN A 49 -14.11 20.09 -1.42
N PRO A 50 -14.03 21.43 -1.27
CA PRO A 50 -13.95 22.06 0.03
C PRO A 50 -15.27 21.92 0.80
N VAL A 51 -15.17 21.67 2.08
CA VAL A 51 -16.27 21.75 3.04
C VAL A 51 -16.07 23.00 3.88
N TYR A 52 -17.10 23.84 3.97
CA TYR A 52 -17.05 25.02 4.81
C TYR A 52 -17.15 24.63 6.29
N ASP A 53 -16.17 25.03 7.07
CA ASP A 53 -16.18 24.89 8.52
C ASP A 53 -16.88 26.08 9.16
N SER A 54 -18.07 25.84 9.73
CA SER A 54 -18.87 26.89 10.38
C SER A 54 -18.33 27.34 11.75
N ILE A 55 -17.35 26.63 12.29
CA ILE A 55 -16.73 26.96 13.59
C ILE A 55 -15.52 27.86 13.39
N GLN A 56 -14.63 27.49 12.48
CA GLN A 56 -13.42 28.27 12.17
C GLN A 56 -13.63 29.24 10.99
N PHE A 57 -14.78 29.16 10.32
CA PHE A 57 -15.11 29.97 9.15
C PHE A 57 -14.07 29.87 8.02
N ASP A 58 -13.52 28.66 7.82
CA ASP A 58 -12.51 28.37 6.82
C ASP A 58 -12.91 27.18 5.95
N LEU A 59 -12.16 26.95 4.87
CA LEU A 59 -12.36 25.83 3.97
C LEU A 59 -11.53 24.62 4.44
N ASN A 60 -12.19 23.49 4.62
CA ASN A 60 -11.57 22.23 4.97
C ASN A 60 -11.61 21.25 3.80
N PHE A 61 -10.50 20.54 3.53
CA PHE A 61 -10.35 19.56 2.47
C PHE A 61 -10.19 18.15 3.07
N THR A 62 -11.21 17.68 3.71
CA THR A 62 -11.20 16.40 4.46
C THR A 62 -11.10 15.17 3.58
N GLN A 63 -11.54 15.29 2.33
CA GLN A 63 -11.57 14.20 1.35
C GLN A 63 -11.08 14.72 0.00
N SER A 64 -9.84 14.43 -0.34
CA SER A 64 -9.22 14.94 -1.57
C SER A 64 -8.68 13.85 -2.49
N GLU A 65 -8.86 12.57 -2.13
CA GLU A 65 -8.19 11.44 -2.76
C GLU A 65 -9.16 10.62 -3.59
N LYS A 66 -8.67 10.20 -4.76
CA LYS A 66 -9.35 9.27 -5.67
C LYS A 66 -8.36 8.37 -6.38
N PRO A 67 -8.77 7.19 -6.82
CA PRO A 67 -8.01 6.42 -7.80
C PRO A 67 -8.17 7.01 -9.21
N PHE A 68 -7.08 6.94 -9.96
CA PHE A 68 -6.97 7.34 -11.35
C PHE A 68 -6.43 6.19 -12.19
N LEU A 69 -6.67 6.25 -13.48
CA LEU A 69 -6.25 5.27 -14.45
C LEU A 69 -5.50 5.94 -15.60
N VAL A 70 -4.39 5.37 -16.04
CA VAL A 70 -3.67 5.78 -17.24
C VAL A 70 -3.85 4.73 -18.31
N CYS A 71 -4.32 5.10 -19.51
CA CYS A 71 -4.27 4.23 -20.67
C CYS A 71 -2.82 4.21 -21.20
N LEU A 72 -2.16 3.04 -21.14
CA LEU A 72 -0.73 2.93 -21.46
C LEU A 72 -0.45 3.06 -22.97
N ASP A 73 -1.31 2.54 -23.81
CA ASP A 73 -1.23 2.70 -25.27
C ASP A 73 -2.20 3.79 -25.73
N SER A 74 -1.78 4.58 -26.72
CA SER A 74 -2.62 5.63 -27.33
C SER A 74 -3.86 5.07 -28.07
N LYS A 75 -3.85 3.79 -28.39
CA LYS A 75 -4.96 3.07 -29.02
C LYS A 75 -5.92 2.43 -28.01
N THR A 76 -5.59 2.48 -26.74
CA THR A 76 -6.43 1.93 -25.66
C THR A 76 -7.46 2.98 -25.25
N ASP A 77 -8.73 2.67 -25.44
CA ASP A 77 -9.82 3.53 -25.03
C ASP A 77 -9.98 3.53 -23.49
N SER A 78 -10.48 4.64 -22.98
CA SER A 78 -10.88 4.73 -21.58
C SER A 78 -12.05 3.76 -21.32
N PRO A 79 -12.02 2.95 -20.22
CA PRO A 79 -13.13 2.05 -19.90
C PRO A 79 -14.42 2.78 -19.56
N PHE A 80 -14.37 4.11 -19.37
CA PHE A 80 -15.53 4.96 -19.04
C PHE A 80 -16.22 5.56 -20.26
N ILE A 81 -15.64 5.41 -21.46
CA ILE A 81 -16.28 5.81 -22.70
C ILE A 81 -17.24 4.68 -23.10
N LYS A 82 -18.55 4.95 -23.05
CA LYS A 82 -19.56 4.02 -23.51
C LYS A 82 -19.60 4.06 -25.03
N ASP A 83 -19.45 2.90 -25.66
CA ASP A 83 -19.73 2.77 -27.09
C ASP A 83 -21.21 3.07 -27.30
N PRO A 84 -21.57 4.11 -28.10
CA PRO A 84 -22.97 4.41 -28.41
C PRO A 84 -23.67 3.28 -29.21
N HIS A 85 -22.91 2.41 -29.87
CA HIS A 85 -23.37 1.25 -30.60
C HIS A 85 -22.63 -0.01 -30.17
N PRO A 86 -22.92 -0.55 -28.96
CA PRO A 86 -22.23 -1.76 -28.51
C PRO A 86 -22.58 -2.91 -29.46
N GLU A 87 -21.64 -3.29 -30.32
CA GLU A 87 -21.78 -4.55 -31.07
C GLU A 87 -22.00 -5.65 -30.03
N LYS A 88 -23.06 -6.47 -30.24
CA LYS A 88 -23.32 -7.67 -29.44
C LYS A 88 -22.09 -8.57 -29.58
N LYS A 89 -21.12 -8.43 -28.66
CA LYS A 89 -20.03 -9.39 -28.54
C LYS A 89 -20.67 -10.70 -28.15
N GLU A 90 -20.83 -11.60 -29.14
CA GLU A 90 -21.20 -12.99 -28.89
C GLU A 90 -20.33 -13.51 -27.72
N GLU A 91 -20.96 -14.04 -26.70
CA GLU A 91 -20.34 -14.77 -25.62
C GLU A 91 -19.53 -15.93 -26.20
N LYS A 92 -18.29 -15.66 -26.59
CA LYS A 92 -17.37 -16.73 -27.00
C LYS A 92 -17.08 -17.55 -25.76
N ASN A 93 -17.74 -18.71 -25.71
CA ASN A 93 -17.53 -19.83 -24.81
C ASN A 93 -16.17 -19.82 -24.13
N ASN A 94 -16.18 -19.87 -22.80
CA ASN A 94 -15.05 -20.05 -21.88
C ASN A 94 -14.26 -21.35 -22.18
N LYS A 95 -13.55 -21.40 -23.29
CA LYS A 95 -12.45 -22.33 -23.48
C LYS A 95 -11.28 -21.77 -22.69
N LYS A 96 -10.77 -22.53 -21.70
CA LYS A 96 -9.57 -22.29 -20.91
C LYS A 96 -8.54 -21.52 -21.72
N LYS A 97 -8.40 -20.21 -21.48
CA LYS A 97 -7.33 -19.40 -22.07
C LYS A 97 -6.02 -19.93 -21.54
N LYS A 98 -5.28 -20.67 -22.37
CA LYS A 98 -3.84 -20.89 -22.16
C LYS A 98 -3.22 -19.53 -21.89
N SER A 99 -2.37 -19.44 -20.88
CA SER A 99 -1.65 -18.21 -20.49
C SER A 99 -0.94 -17.61 -21.70
N LYS A 100 -1.59 -16.69 -22.40
CA LYS A 100 -0.89 -15.87 -23.39
C LYS A 100 0.07 -14.98 -22.64
N LYS A 101 1.34 -15.01 -23.05
CA LYS A 101 2.37 -14.09 -22.57
C LYS A 101 1.84 -12.66 -22.81
N ILE A 102 1.57 -11.93 -21.75
CA ILE A 102 1.04 -10.56 -21.83
C ILE A 102 2.15 -9.69 -22.37
N SER A 103 1.90 -9.02 -23.50
CA SER A 103 2.80 -8.02 -24.06
C SER A 103 2.30 -6.64 -23.67
N VAL A 104 3.05 -5.96 -22.82
CA VAL A 104 2.75 -4.60 -22.42
C VAL A 104 3.35 -3.65 -23.44
N THR A 105 2.51 -2.80 -24.04
CA THR A 105 2.94 -1.74 -24.95
C THR A 105 2.64 -0.40 -24.29
N ILE A 106 3.67 0.44 -24.17
CA ILE A 106 3.55 1.77 -23.56
C ILE A 106 3.94 2.82 -24.57
N ASP A 107 3.01 3.71 -24.90
CA ASP A 107 3.29 4.91 -25.67
C ASP A 107 3.52 6.08 -24.70
N PHE A 108 4.76 6.50 -24.56
CA PHE A 108 5.13 7.62 -23.66
C PHE A 108 4.76 9.00 -24.23
N LYS A 109 4.47 9.10 -25.55
CA LYS A 109 4.09 10.36 -26.14
C LYS A 109 2.72 10.79 -25.60
N ASN A 110 2.68 11.96 -24.98
CA ASN A 110 1.45 12.53 -24.40
C ASN A 110 0.74 11.61 -23.37
N ILE A 111 1.47 10.75 -22.67
CA ILE A 111 0.90 9.82 -21.69
C ILE A 111 0.12 10.54 -20.59
N LYS A 112 0.53 11.75 -20.22
CA LYS A 112 -0.13 12.61 -19.24
C LYS A 112 -1.57 12.97 -19.61
N ASN A 113 -1.89 13.03 -20.91
CA ASN A 113 -3.22 13.36 -21.41
C ASN A 113 -4.17 12.14 -21.41
N ARG A 114 -3.67 10.95 -21.09
CA ARG A 114 -4.45 9.71 -21.03
C ARG A 114 -4.80 9.29 -19.61
N ILE A 115 -4.67 10.23 -18.67
CA ILE A 115 -5.10 10.04 -17.29
C ILE A 115 -6.60 10.28 -17.20
N VAL A 116 -7.32 9.29 -16.70
CA VAL A 116 -8.78 9.34 -16.51
C VAL A 116 -9.12 9.11 -15.05
N ARG A 117 -10.12 9.85 -14.57
CA ARG A 117 -10.60 9.75 -13.21
C ARG A 117 -11.58 8.59 -13.08
N ILE A 118 -11.41 7.76 -12.05
CA ILE A 118 -12.41 6.74 -11.70
C ILE A 118 -13.62 7.45 -11.06
N PRO A 119 -14.87 7.17 -11.51
CA PRO A 119 -16.06 7.90 -11.10
C PRO A 119 -16.59 7.45 -9.73
N ILE A 120 -15.80 7.64 -8.69
CA ILE A 120 -16.20 7.44 -7.30
C ILE A 120 -16.20 8.77 -6.54
N ARG A 121 -16.78 8.78 -5.34
CA ARG A 121 -16.69 9.93 -4.44
C ARG A 121 -15.28 10.10 -3.91
N GLU A 122 -14.93 11.33 -3.57
CA GLU A 122 -13.72 11.66 -2.84
C GLU A 122 -13.70 10.89 -1.51
N SER A 123 -12.53 10.47 -1.10
CA SER A 123 -12.36 9.68 0.12
C SER A 123 -11.01 10.01 0.76
N LEU A 124 -10.80 9.54 1.96
CA LEU A 124 -9.49 9.43 2.57
C LEU A 124 -8.99 8.02 2.27
N LEU A 125 -7.97 7.91 1.41
CA LEU A 125 -7.44 6.63 0.97
C LEU A 125 -6.18 6.27 1.75
N ASP A 126 -5.95 4.98 1.93
CA ASP A 126 -4.67 4.45 2.37
C ASP A 126 -3.70 4.28 1.18
N ASN A 127 -2.41 4.12 1.48
CA ASN A 127 -1.37 3.94 0.47
C ASN A 127 -1.41 2.57 -0.23
N SER A 128 -2.34 1.69 0.14
CA SER A 128 -2.44 0.34 -0.40
C SER A 128 -3.41 0.31 -1.59
N SER A 129 -2.92 -0.15 -2.75
CA SER A 129 -3.75 -0.43 -3.92
C SER A 129 -3.28 -1.68 -4.65
N ALA A 130 -4.18 -2.31 -5.41
CA ALA A 130 -3.89 -3.48 -6.23
C ALA A 130 -4.81 -3.53 -7.45
N PHE A 131 -4.38 -4.23 -8.51
CA PHE A 131 -5.19 -4.43 -9.72
C PHE A 131 -5.30 -5.92 -10.00
N TYR A 132 -6.51 -6.45 -10.13
CA TYR A 132 -6.73 -7.86 -10.42
C TYR A 132 -8.11 -8.08 -11.06
N ASP A 133 -8.17 -8.89 -12.13
CA ASP A 133 -9.42 -9.32 -12.81
C ASP A 133 -10.33 -8.14 -13.17
N ASN A 134 -9.77 -7.10 -13.81
CA ASN A 134 -10.43 -5.82 -14.15
C ASN A 134 -10.96 -5.04 -12.93
N LYS A 135 -10.49 -5.30 -11.74
CA LYS A 135 -10.87 -4.60 -10.51
C LYS A 135 -9.68 -3.88 -9.92
N ILE A 136 -9.89 -2.66 -9.50
CA ILE A 136 -8.90 -1.85 -8.78
C ILE A 136 -9.28 -1.88 -7.31
N PHE A 137 -8.45 -2.51 -6.49
CA PHE A 137 -8.62 -2.58 -5.03
C PHE A 137 -7.90 -1.43 -4.36
N TYR A 138 -8.52 -0.85 -3.34
CA TYR A 138 -7.95 0.22 -2.51
C TYR A 138 -8.63 0.26 -1.15
N MET A 139 -7.97 0.88 -0.18
CA MET A 139 -8.50 1.03 1.17
C MET A 139 -9.02 2.44 1.40
N LYS A 140 -10.16 2.53 2.09
CA LYS A 140 -10.74 3.78 2.56
C LYS A 140 -10.74 3.83 4.09
N TRP A 141 -10.30 4.95 4.62
CA TRP A 141 -10.53 5.30 6.01
C TRP A 141 -11.97 5.78 6.20
N PRO A 142 -12.63 5.42 7.31
CA PRO A 142 -13.91 6.02 7.64
C PRO A 142 -13.72 7.51 7.87
N PHE A 143 -14.66 8.30 7.40
CA PHE A 143 -14.75 9.70 7.78
C PHE A 143 -15.48 9.76 9.12
N SER A 144 -14.74 9.91 10.18
CA SER A 144 -15.23 10.24 11.52
C SER A 144 -14.62 11.58 11.94
N GLY A 145 -15.30 12.36 12.76
CA GLY A 145 -14.87 13.67 13.21
C GLY A 145 -13.41 13.74 13.72
N SER A 146 -13.06 14.71 14.54
CA SER A 146 -11.70 14.79 15.10
C SER A 146 -11.37 13.50 15.83
N ARG A 147 -10.21 12.94 15.53
CA ARG A 147 -9.66 11.84 16.31
C ARG A 147 -9.30 12.42 17.69
N GLU A 148 -10.10 12.12 18.71
CA GLU A 148 -9.87 12.61 20.06
C GLU A 148 -8.51 12.18 20.62
N ASP A 149 -7.96 11.08 20.11
CA ASP A 149 -6.78 10.39 20.66
C ASP A 149 -5.45 10.74 19.99
N GLY A 150 -5.42 11.76 19.14
CA GLY A 150 -4.19 12.25 18.50
C GLY A 150 -3.60 11.32 17.43
N TRP A 151 -2.56 11.79 16.77
CA TRP A 151 -1.92 11.17 15.60
C TRP A 151 -1.20 9.84 15.88
N TYR A 152 -1.07 9.44 17.14
CA TYR A 152 -0.22 8.33 17.58
C TYR A 152 -0.96 7.23 18.33
N ASP A 153 -2.28 7.30 18.42
CA ASP A 153 -3.02 6.22 19.08
C ASP A 153 -3.12 4.99 18.17
N LEU A 154 -2.16 4.09 18.34
CA LEU A 154 -2.15 2.76 17.71
C LEU A 154 -3.15 1.80 18.36
N SER A 155 -3.85 2.22 19.42
CA SER A 155 -4.85 1.42 20.11
C SER A 155 -6.19 1.33 19.37
N MET A 156 -6.43 2.22 18.40
CA MET A 156 -7.58 2.09 17.51
C MET A 156 -7.42 0.82 16.67
N GLY A 157 -8.30 -0.11 16.89
CA GLY A 157 -8.40 -1.36 16.12
C GLY A 157 -8.54 -1.10 14.61
N PRO A 158 -8.52 -2.15 13.79
CA PRO A 158 -8.59 -2.03 12.33
C PRO A 158 -9.85 -1.28 11.90
N SER A 159 -9.67 -0.12 11.28
CA SER A 159 -10.76 0.82 10.96
C SER A 159 -10.96 1.04 9.46
N CYS A 160 -10.00 0.65 8.61
CA CYS A 160 -10.12 0.77 7.17
C CYS A 160 -11.08 -0.26 6.57
N SER A 161 -11.53 0.03 5.37
CA SER A 161 -12.31 -0.92 4.56
C SER A 161 -11.68 -1.05 3.17
N VAL A 162 -11.57 -2.28 2.68
CA VAL A 162 -11.15 -2.57 1.32
C VAL A 162 -12.35 -2.47 0.40
N TYR A 163 -12.23 -1.64 -0.60
CA TYR A 163 -13.17 -1.51 -1.71
C TYR A 163 -12.50 -1.95 -3.00
N PHE A 164 -13.30 -2.25 -4.01
CA PHE A 164 -12.82 -2.34 -5.37
C PHE A 164 -13.74 -1.60 -6.33
N TYR A 165 -13.16 -1.09 -7.39
CA TYR A 165 -13.91 -0.58 -8.54
C TYR A 165 -13.81 -1.57 -9.68
N ASP A 166 -14.95 -2.07 -10.15
CA ASP A 166 -15.05 -3.02 -11.27
C ASP A 166 -15.13 -2.24 -12.59
N LEU A 167 -14.11 -2.37 -13.44
CA LEU A 167 -14.02 -1.67 -14.72
C LEU A 167 -14.97 -2.22 -15.79
N VAL A 168 -15.55 -3.41 -15.58
CA VAL A 168 -16.53 -4.01 -16.49
C VAL A 168 -17.94 -3.55 -16.13
N LYS A 169 -18.28 -3.61 -14.85
CA LYS A 169 -19.59 -3.19 -14.33
C LYS A 169 -19.72 -1.68 -14.13
N LEU A 170 -18.58 -0.98 -14.06
CA LEU A 170 -18.45 0.45 -13.76
C LEU A 170 -19.08 0.84 -12.42
N GLU A 171 -18.86 0.02 -11.41
CA GLU A 171 -19.39 0.24 -10.07
C GLU A 171 -18.33 -0.01 -8.97
N GLU A 172 -18.48 0.71 -7.86
CA GLU A 172 -17.69 0.51 -6.66
C GLU A 172 -18.41 -0.46 -5.72
N GLN A 173 -17.67 -1.42 -5.16
CA GLN A 173 -18.21 -2.36 -4.17
C GLN A 173 -17.30 -2.47 -2.95
N LEU A 174 -17.90 -2.64 -1.77
CA LEU A 174 -17.19 -3.01 -0.55
C LEU A 174 -16.77 -4.48 -0.65
N PHE A 175 -15.48 -4.76 -0.46
CA PHE A 175 -14.96 -6.10 -0.36
C PHE A 175 -15.00 -6.61 1.08
N ILE A 176 -14.35 -5.88 2.02
CA ILE A 176 -14.31 -6.23 3.43
C ILE A 176 -14.06 -4.97 4.26
N SER A 177 -14.70 -4.87 5.42
CA SER A 177 -14.52 -3.78 6.40
C SER A 177 -13.61 -4.19 7.55
N HIS A 178 -13.22 -3.23 8.40
CA HIS A 178 -12.45 -3.44 9.63
C HIS A 178 -11.11 -4.16 9.38
N VAL A 179 -10.28 -3.58 8.53
CA VAL A 179 -8.98 -4.12 8.16
C VAL A 179 -7.86 -3.12 8.50
N SER A 180 -6.65 -3.63 8.73
CA SER A 180 -5.45 -2.82 8.95
C SER A 180 -4.64 -2.63 7.67
N ASP A 181 -4.54 -3.66 6.82
CA ASP A 181 -3.84 -3.63 5.53
C ASP A 181 -4.29 -4.80 4.65
N PHE A 182 -3.98 -4.74 3.36
CA PHE A 182 -4.16 -5.86 2.45
C PHE A 182 -3.02 -5.96 1.43
N LYS A 183 -2.79 -7.17 0.95
CA LYS A 183 -1.93 -7.46 -0.19
C LYS A 183 -2.64 -8.44 -1.12
N LEU A 184 -2.41 -8.29 -2.40
CA LEU A 184 -3.06 -9.12 -3.41
C LEU A 184 -2.00 -9.94 -4.17
N ASP A 185 -2.18 -11.26 -4.17
CA ASP A 185 -1.44 -12.20 -5.01
C ASP A 185 -2.21 -12.39 -6.33
N THR A 186 -1.82 -11.64 -7.33
CA THR A 186 -2.46 -11.66 -8.66
C THR A 186 -2.25 -12.98 -9.38
N ALA A 187 -1.16 -13.71 -9.09
CA ALA A 187 -0.86 -14.99 -9.73
C ALA A 187 -1.85 -16.07 -9.33
N ASN A 188 -2.23 -16.12 -8.06
CA ASN A 188 -3.13 -17.13 -7.51
C ASN A 188 -4.55 -16.60 -7.24
N GLY A 189 -4.81 -15.31 -7.46
CA GLY A 189 -6.10 -14.67 -7.19
C GLY A 189 -6.48 -14.68 -5.72
N LYS A 190 -5.50 -14.54 -4.83
CA LYS A 190 -5.70 -14.49 -3.40
C LYS A 190 -5.44 -13.10 -2.86
N ILE A 191 -6.24 -12.71 -1.88
CA ILE A 191 -6.05 -11.47 -1.14
C ILE A 191 -5.71 -11.82 0.30
N ILE A 192 -4.61 -11.25 0.79
CA ILE A 192 -4.17 -11.36 2.17
C ILE A 192 -4.71 -10.12 2.90
N ILE A 193 -5.42 -10.35 3.98
CA ILE A 193 -6.03 -9.31 4.81
C ILE A 193 -5.39 -9.36 6.19
N LEU A 194 -4.93 -8.21 6.66
CA LEU A 194 -4.44 -8.02 8.01
C LEU A 194 -5.55 -7.37 8.86
N VAL A 195 -5.87 -7.97 10.01
CA VAL A 195 -6.86 -7.49 10.97
C VAL A 195 -6.23 -7.50 12.37
N GLY A 196 -5.66 -6.38 12.80
CA GLY A 196 -4.81 -6.35 13.98
C GLY A 196 -3.61 -7.32 13.80
N GLU A 197 -3.49 -8.30 14.67
CA GLU A 197 -2.45 -9.33 14.59
C GLU A 197 -2.86 -10.57 13.75
N ASN A 198 -4.10 -10.61 13.28
CA ASN A 198 -4.60 -11.76 12.54
C ASN A 198 -4.41 -11.59 11.04
N VAL A 199 -3.99 -12.66 10.38
CA VAL A 199 -3.85 -12.74 8.93
C VAL A 199 -4.91 -13.66 8.36
N ARG A 200 -5.62 -13.20 7.32
CA ARG A 200 -6.56 -14.00 6.54
C ARG A 200 -6.15 -14.06 5.08
N VAL A 201 -6.30 -15.21 4.47
CA VAL A 201 -6.13 -15.42 3.02
C VAL A 201 -7.48 -15.78 2.42
N LEU A 202 -8.01 -14.90 1.58
CA LEU A 202 -9.33 -15.04 0.96
C LEU A 202 -9.20 -15.10 -0.57
N ASP A 203 -10.29 -15.49 -1.24
CA ASP A 203 -10.36 -15.41 -2.70
C ASP A 203 -10.70 -13.98 -3.13
N ALA A 204 -9.86 -13.39 -3.98
CA ALA A 204 -10.05 -12.01 -4.45
C ALA A 204 -11.28 -11.82 -5.36
N LYS A 205 -11.86 -12.90 -5.89
CA LYS A 205 -13.07 -12.86 -6.75
C LYS A 205 -14.35 -12.93 -5.95
N ILE A 206 -14.29 -13.40 -4.71
CA ILE A 206 -15.47 -13.69 -3.89
C ILE A 206 -15.53 -12.69 -2.74
N ILE A 207 -16.56 -11.85 -2.72
CA ILE A 207 -16.81 -10.96 -1.59
C ILE A 207 -17.08 -11.83 -0.36
N PRO A 208 -16.32 -11.69 0.73
CA PRO A 208 -16.51 -12.50 1.92
C PRO A 208 -17.86 -12.22 2.59
N SER A 209 -18.33 -13.18 3.36
CA SER A 209 -19.56 -13.02 4.15
C SER A 209 -19.40 -11.93 5.23
N LYS A 210 -20.47 -11.26 5.60
CA LYS A 210 -20.45 -10.17 6.59
C LYS A 210 -19.96 -10.61 7.98
N ASP A 211 -20.09 -11.90 8.28
CA ASP A 211 -19.65 -12.53 9.53
C ASP A 211 -18.22 -13.08 9.49
N ILE A 212 -17.45 -12.75 8.45
CA ILE A 212 -16.08 -13.28 8.26
C ILE A 212 -15.18 -13.04 9.47
N HIS A 213 -15.31 -11.89 10.14
CA HIS A 213 -14.49 -11.55 11.31
C HIS A 213 -14.83 -12.38 12.55
N SER A 214 -16.04 -12.92 12.67
CA SER A 214 -16.44 -13.80 13.78
C SER A 214 -16.01 -15.25 13.58
N LYS A 215 -15.53 -15.62 12.38
CA LYS A 215 -15.03 -16.96 12.07
C LYS A 215 -13.60 -17.15 12.61
N ASN A 216 -13.46 -17.75 13.79
CA ASN A 216 -12.17 -17.90 14.47
C ASN A 216 -11.54 -19.30 14.34
N LYS A 217 -12.04 -20.15 13.45
CA LYS A 217 -11.45 -21.47 13.17
C LYS A 217 -10.40 -21.34 12.07
N PHE A 218 -9.26 -21.99 12.25
CA PHE A 218 -8.20 -22.08 11.22
C PHE A 218 -8.61 -23.05 10.12
N ASN A 219 -9.34 -22.60 9.13
CA ASN A 219 -9.81 -23.40 7.99
C ASN A 219 -9.96 -22.54 6.72
N MET A 220 -10.29 -23.20 5.61
CA MET A 220 -10.46 -22.55 4.31
C MET A 220 -11.63 -21.55 4.29
N ASP A 221 -12.70 -21.78 5.05
CA ASP A 221 -13.89 -20.93 5.03
C ASP A 221 -13.66 -19.59 5.75
N SER A 222 -12.86 -19.60 6.80
CA SER A 222 -12.45 -18.41 7.53
C SER A 222 -11.27 -17.69 6.87
N GLY A 223 -10.44 -18.44 6.13
CA GLY A 223 -9.17 -17.99 5.61
C GLY A 223 -8.13 -17.61 6.67
N LEU A 224 -8.44 -17.83 7.97
CA LEU A 224 -7.57 -17.44 9.08
C LEU A 224 -6.32 -18.33 9.12
N ILE A 225 -5.16 -17.69 9.24
CA ILE A 225 -3.85 -18.36 9.31
C ILE A 225 -3.43 -18.49 10.78
N ASP A 226 -3.05 -19.69 11.17
CA ASP A 226 -2.48 -19.97 12.48
C ASP A 226 -1.01 -19.54 12.53
N LEU A 227 -0.75 -18.35 13.01
CA LEU A 227 0.60 -17.80 13.15
C LEU A 227 1.36 -18.41 14.33
N SER A 228 0.67 -19.04 15.29
CA SER A 228 1.33 -19.70 16.44
C SER A 228 2.20 -20.90 16.04
N ARG A 229 1.99 -21.41 14.83
CA ARG A 229 2.80 -22.48 14.24
C ARG A 229 4.17 -22.01 13.73
N ILE A 230 4.34 -20.71 13.55
CA ILE A 230 5.62 -20.14 13.10
C ILE A 230 6.57 -20.14 14.28
N LYS A 231 7.67 -20.88 14.16
CA LYS A 231 8.75 -20.92 15.14
C LYS A 231 10.05 -20.58 14.44
N VAL A 232 10.88 -19.80 15.11
CA VAL A 232 12.21 -19.41 14.66
C VAL A 232 13.20 -19.80 15.74
N ASP A 233 14.22 -20.53 15.36
CA ASP A 233 15.35 -20.81 16.25
C ASP A 233 16.27 -19.59 16.26
N ILE A 234 16.57 -19.10 17.46
CA ILE A 234 17.39 -17.89 17.65
C ILE A 234 18.62 -18.28 18.43
N ASP A 235 19.81 -17.94 17.91
CA ASP A 235 21.04 -17.89 18.68
C ASP A 235 21.09 -16.54 19.41
N ILE A 236 20.82 -16.57 20.71
CA ILE A 236 20.68 -15.34 21.52
C ILE A 236 21.97 -14.50 21.52
N ASN A 237 23.14 -15.14 21.46
CA ASN A 237 24.41 -14.41 21.46
C ASN A 237 24.66 -13.69 20.13
N GLN A 238 24.28 -14.29 19.01
CA GLN A 238 24.32 -13.66 17.70
C GLN A 238 23.31 -12.52 17.62
N GLU A 239 22.12 -12.70 18.16
CA GLU A 239 21.08 -11.70 18.23
C GLU A 239 21.54 -10.46 19.00
N TRP A 240 22.13 -10.64 20.21
CA TRP A 240 22.69 -9.49 20.97
C TRP A 240 23.76 -8.74 20.18
N LYS A 241 24.62 -9.45 19.46
CA LYS A 241 25.66 -8.81 18.62
C LYS A 241 25.06 -8.01 17.48
N GLN A 242 24.05 -8.57 16.82
CA GLN A 242 23.34 -7.88 15.75
C GLN A 242 22.63 -6.63 16.28
N MET A 243 21.85 -6.77 17.35
CA MET A 243 21.13 -5.65 17.97
C MET A 243 22.06 -4.53 18.41
N PHE A 244 23.23 -4.86 18.99
CA PHE A 244 24.22 -3.87 19.38
C PHE A 244 24.79 -3.12 18.17
N ASN A 245 25.17 -3.84 17.11
CA ASN A 245 25.68 -3.24 15.88
C ASN A 245 24.64 -2.33 15.22
N GLU A 246 23.35 -2.74 15.20
CA GLU A 246 22.27 -1.92 14.68
C GLU A 246 22.06 -0.65 15.53
N ALA A 247 22.02 -0.76 16.84
CA ALA A 247 21.88 0.40 17.72
C ALA A 247 23.04 1.40 17.51
N TRP A 248 24.28 0.90 17.44
CA TRP A 248 25.46 1.72 17.16
C TRP A 248 25.38 2.39 15.78
N ARG A 249 24.96 1.63 14.74
CA ARG A 249 24.82 2.14 13.37
C ARG A 249 23.75 3.22 13.28
N LEU A 250 22.57 2.96 13.84
CA LEU A 250 21.46 3.91 13.85
C LEU A 250 21.83 5.21 14.57
N GLN A 251 22.49 5.11 15.71
CA GLN A 251 22.97 6.29 16.42
C GLN A 251 23.93 7.12 15.56
N LYS A 252 24.85 6.47 14.84
CA LYS A 252 25.78 7.13 13.92
C LYS A 252 25.08 7.81 12.74
N GLU A 253 24.11 7.13 12.12
CA GLU A 253 23.43 7.60 10.92
C GLU A 253 22.46 8.75 11.20
N TYR A 254 21.79 8.71 12.36
CA TYR A 254 20.75 9.68 12.72
C TYR A 254 21.21 10.75 13.72
N PHE A 255 22.48 10.74 14.11
CA PHE A 255 23.00 11.78 14.98
C PHE A 255 22.98 13.14 14.26
N TRP A 256 22.66 14.21 14.99
CA TRP A 256 22.44 15.56 14.43
C TRP A 256 23.66 16.19 13.72
N VAL A 257 24.89 15.69 13.97
CA VAL A 257 26.11 16.07 13.25
C VAL A 257 26.91 14.84 12.82
N SER A 258 27.42 14.84 11.61
CA SER A 258 28.11 13.69 10.99
C SER A 258 29.39 13.25 11.69
N ASN A 259 30.06 14.16 12.41
CA ASN A 259 31.31 13.89 13.14
C ASN A 259 31.07 13.45 14.60
N MET A 260 29.83 13.10 14.97
CA MET A 260 29.46 12.68 16.33
C MET A 260 29.91 13.65 17.43
N SER A 261 29.87 14.97 17.17
CA SER A 261 30.39 16.02 18.04
C SER A 261 31.87 15.84 18.44
N GLY A 262 32.68 15.27 17.56
CA GLY A 262 34.09 15.01 17.78
C GLY A 262 34.42 13.73 18.58
N ILE A 263 33.40 12.91 18.86
CA ILE A 263 33.60 11.62 19.56
C ILE A 263 34.03 10.57 18.52
N ASP A 264 35.07 9.79 18.82
CA ASP A 264 35.47 8.62 18.07
C ASP A 264 34.45 7.48 18.30
N TRP A 265 33.39 7.46 17.50
CA TRP A 265 32.28 6.52 17.61
C TRP A 265 32.71 5.07 17.35
N ASN A 266 33.75 4.83 16.55
CA ASN A 266 34.31 3.50 16.35
C ASN A 266 35.04 2.99 17.61
N LYS A 267 35.72 3.88 18.34
CA LYS A 267 36.35 3.54 19.63
C LYS A 267 35.28 3.18 20.67
N ILE A 268 34.16 3.89 20.69
CA ILE A 268 33.01 3.55 21.55
C ILE A 268 32.49 2.15 21.20
N HIS A 269 32.23 1.84 19.92
CA HIS A 269 31.86 0.48 19.50
C HIS A 269 32.84 -0.58 20.05
N SER A 270 34.11 -0.41 19.77
CA SER A 270 35.15 -1.40 20.18
C SER A 270 35.23 -1.60 21.68
N ARG A 271 34.92 -0.56 22.45
CA ARG A 271 34.91 -0.61 23.93
C ARG A 271 33.72 -1.45 24.43
N TYR A 272 32.51 -1.15 23.99
CA TYR A 272 31.29 -1.74 24.51
C TYR A 272 30.94 -3.09 23.87
N PHE A 273 31.28 -3.32 22.62
CA PHE A 273 31.01 -4.58 21.92
C PHE A 273 31.58 -5.81 22.63
N LYS A 274 32.70 -5.68 23.29
CA LYS A 274 33.32 -6.78 24.08
C LYS A 274 32.47 -7.21 25.27
N LEU A 275 31.56 -6.36 25.72
CA LEU A 275 30.66 -6.66 26.85
C LEU A 275 29.42 -7.42 26.40
N VAL A 276 29.10 -7.40 25.09
CA VAL A 276 27.91 -8.09 24.54
C VAL A 276 27.93 -9.58 24.84
N ASP A 277 29.09 -10.23 24.79
CA ASP A 277 29.22 -11.66 25.11
C ASP A 277 28.94 -12.01 26.60
N ARG A 278 28.83 -11.01 27.47
CA ARG A 278 28.51 -11.16 28.89
C ARG A 278 27.05 -10.91 29.22
N VAL A 279 26.28 -10.41 28.24
CA VAL A 279 24.85 -10.11 28.39
C VAL A 279 24.05 -11.41 28.46
N GLY A 280 23.33 -11.61 29.56
CA GLY A 280 22.47 -12.78 29.78
C GLY A 280 20.97 -12.46 29.72
N THR A 281 20.57 -11.19 29.85
CA THR A 281 19.19 -10.76 29.89
C THR A 281 18.91 -9.53 29.04
N ARG A 282 17.63 -9.32 28.67
CA ARG A 282 17.20 -8.12 27.94
C ARG A 282 17.46 -6.84 28.74
N GLY A 283 17.35 -6.88 30.07
CA GLY A 283 17.62 -5.74 30.94
C GLY A 283 19.09 -5.34 30.86
N GLU A 284 20.02 -6.30 31.07
CA GLU A 284 21.45 -6.06 30.94
C GLU A 284 21.85 -5.53 29.55
N PHE A 285 21.21 -6.03 28.50
CA PHE A 285 21.42 -5.51 27.14
C PHE A 285 20.97 -4.05 27.05
N SER A 286 19.82 -3.70 27.60
CA SER A 286 19.31 -2.33 27.63
C SER A 286 20.27 -1.41 28.36
N ASP A 287 20.79 -1.82 29.52
CA ASP A 287 21.74 -1.06 30.29
C ASP A 287 23.05 -0.82 29.51
N LEU A 288 23.52 -1.86 28.80
CA LEU A 288 24.72 -1.73 27.96
C LEU A 288 24.54 -0.72 26.82
N ILE A 289 23.34 -0.71 26.17
CA ILE A 289 23.02 0.28 25.13
C ILE A 289 22.92 1.69 25.69
N TRP A 290 22.35 1.86 26.89
CA TRP A 290 22.30 3.15 27.58
C TRP A 290 23.68 3.69 27.95
N GLU A 291 24.57 2.82 28.36
CA GLU A 291 25.96 3.18 28.66
C GLU A 291 26.79 3.58 27.43
N MET A 292 26.51 2.94 26.31
CA MET A 292 27.11 3.27 25.01
C MET A 292 26.68 4.64 24.51
#